data_2c12b36123f038f8682656d6e4b5f079
#
_entry.id   2c12b36123f038f8682656d6e4b5f079
#
_cell.length_a   1.000
_cell.length_b   1.000
_cell.length_c   1.000
_cell.angle_alpha   90.00
_cell.angle_beta   90.00
_cell.angle_gamma   90.00
#
_symmetry.space_group_name_H-M   'P 1'
#
loop_
_entity.id
_entity.type
_entity.pdbx_description
1 polymer ?
#
loop_
_entity_poly.entity_id
_entity_poly.type
_entity_poly.pdbx_seq_one_letter_code
_entity_poly.pdbx_strand_id
1 'polypeptide(L)'
;MPISSSLLKKPKLVKKLKDFYDYVQKNDGKVGTKTRGIDLNFNNACNLRCKYCFTNSPKGDHVKEYLDYKAISRLADEADELGYFEFDLQGGELLLQPDKLFKVLEAIKPERFYMYLTTNGYYLDDAMAKRLADAKVSRVSVSIDSMDEKIHDEIRGRKDSWRRAMEGLKYVQKHGMDPYLNITVGHYNAHTDHLKQLLDYSKDQNYKTLLNVAVPAGMWQKAEEIICDDKDREYLRKIRKDYKNLVRNVWNPFDKNHEKILGCTTVNRIYVTPIGDVLVCPYVHIKIGNIFEKPLKEIINRGFSIKYFRDHSDLCLAGEDTDFISKFMTKSGQTIFQPAIPEEIFNKDDITEGDYINKPSIK
;
A
#
# COMPACT_ATOMS: atom_id res chain seq x y z
N MET A 1 12.32 6.65 12.80
CA MET A 1 11.36 5.66 13.33
C MET A 1 12.02 4.97 14.53
N PRO A 2 11.37 4.84 15.68
CA PRO A 2 11.80 3.84 16.63
C PRO A 2 11.66 2.48 15.94
N ILE A 3 12.76 1.74 15.89
CA ILE A 3 12.78 0.39 15.31
C ILE A 3 11.90 -0.47 16.22
N SER A 4 10.81 -1.03 15.69
CA SER A 4 9.92 -1.89 16.47
C SER A 4 10.70 -3.12 16.96
N SER A 5 10.33 -3.65 18.11
CA SER A 5 10.99 -4.84 18.67
C SER A 5 10.88 -6.05 17.73
N SER A 6 9.86 -6.08 16.87
CA SER A 6 9.66 -7.11 15.85
C SER A 6 10.73 -7.05 14.74
N LEU A 7 11.22 -5.85 14.40
CA LEU A 7 12.27 -5.64 13.40
C LEU A 7 13.64 -6.13 13.87
N LEU A 8 13.97 -5.91 15.14
CA LEU A 8 15.26 -6.33 15.70
C LEU A 8 15.48 -7.86 15.65
N LYS A 9 14.40 -8.62 15.57
CA LYS A 9 14.45 -10.09 15.43
C LYS A 9 14.72 -10.58 14.00
N LYS A 10 14.87 -9.65 13.03
CA LYS A 10 15.03 -9.95 11.59
C LYS A 10 16.32 -9.30 11.03
N PRO A 11 17.52 -9.83 11.28
CA PRO A 11 18.80 -9.16 10.95
C PRO A 11 18.98 -8.85 9.45
N LYS A 12 18.51 -9.73 8.56
CA LYS A 12 18.54 -9.47 7.10
C LYS A 12 17.69 -8.27 6.73
N LEU A 13 16.53 -8.11 7.36
CA LEU A 13 15.65 -6.96 7.17
C LEU A 13 16.30 -5.67 7.65
N VAL A 14 16.99 -5.68 8.81
CA VAL A 14 17.70 -4.51 9.33
C VAL A 14 18.75 -4.02 8.34
N LYS A 15 19.49 -4.93 7.68
CA LYS A 15 20.44 -4.57 6.64
C LYS A 15 19.76 -3.88 5.46
N LYS A 16 18.67 -4.44 4.93
CA LYS A 16 17.92 -3.85 3.80
C LYS A 16 17.37 -2.46 4.14
N LEU A 17 16.84 -2.28 5.34
CA LEU A 17 16.37 -0.97 5.82
C LEU A 17 17.51 0.04 5.91
N LYS A 18 18.69 -0.38 6.36
CA LYS A 18 19.89 0.48 6.37
C LYS A 18 20.28 0.85 4.95
N ASP A 19 20.33 -0.11 4.02
CA ASP A 19 20.68 0.14 2.62
C ASP A 19 19.68 1.09 1.95
N PHE A 20 18.38 0.98 2.27
CA PHE A 20 17.35 1.92 1.82
C PHE A 20 17.55 3.32 2.42
N TYR A 21 17.79 3.41 3.73
CA TYR A 21 18.09 4.67 4.40
C TYR A 21 19.30 5.36 3.77
N ASP A 22 20.42 4.65 3.62
CA ASP A 22 21.67 5.17 3.07
C ASP A 22 21.47 5.68 1.62
N TYR A 23 20.69 4.94 0.82
CA TYR A 23 20.32 5.37 -0.54
C TYR A 23 19.53 6.68 -0.52
N VAL A 24 18.46 6.75 0.27
CA VAL A 24 17.62 7.95 0.39
C VAL A 24 18.44 9.16 0.83
N GLN A 25 19.37 8.99 1.80
CA GLN A 25 20.23 10.09 2.24
C GLN A 25 21.17 10.56 1.12
N LYS A 26 21.76 9.65 0.36
CA LYS A 26 22.62 9.98 -0.79
C LYS A 26 21.86 10.58 -1.98
N ASN A 27 20.56 10.32 -2.06
CA ASN A 27 19.66 10.78 -3.12
C ASN A 27 18.82 12.00 -2.69
N ASP A 28 19.39 12.87 -1.86
CA ASP A 28 18.79 14.12 -1.40
C ASP A 28 17.42 13.93 -0.69
N GLY A 29 17.25 12.82 0.01
CA GLY A 29 16.02 12.49 0.73
C GLY A 29 14.92 11.87 -0.12
N LYS A 30 15.16 11.62 -1.40
CA LYS A 30 14.19 11.13 -2.39
C LYS A 30 14.29 9.62 -2.58
N VAL A 31 13.16 8.98 -2.94
CA VAL A 31 13.12 7.53 -3.18
C VAL A 31 13.84 7.11 -4.47
N GLY A 32 13.84 7.96 -5.50
CA GLY A 32 14.42 7.63 -6.82
C GLY A 32 13.92 6.28 -7.35
N THR A 33 14.83 5.46 -7.87
CA THR A 33 14.50 4.12 -8.39
C THR A 33 14.81 2.98 -7.39
N LYS A 34 14.86 3.29 -6.07
CA LYS A 34 15.15 2.28 -5.05
C LYS A 34 13.97 1.34 -4.83
N THR A 35 14.20 0.04 -4.94
CA THR A 35 13.21 -1.00 -4.60
C THR A 35 12.78 -0.89 -3.14
N ARG A 36 11.48 -1.03 -2.86
CA ARG A 36 10.92 -0.86 -1.52
C ARG A 36 10.01 -2.01 -1.11
N GLY A 37 8.86 -2.19 -1.79
CA GLY A 37 7.83 -3.10 -1.32
C GLY A 37 7.03 -3.77 -2.43
N ILE A 38 6.34 -4.83 -2.08
CA ILE A 38 5.39 -5.54 -2.93
C ILE A 38 4.06 -5.62 -2.22
N ASP A 39 3.02 -5.11 -2.86
CA ASP A 39 1.64 -5.31 -2.49
C ASP A 39 1.14 -6.55 -3.24
N LEU A 40 0.91 -7.64 -2.52
CA LEU A 40 0.47 -8.90 -3.10
C LEU A 40 -1.03 -9.10 -2.85
N ASN A 41 -1.81 -9.09 -3.93
CA ASN A 41 -3.20 -9.51 -3.92
C ASN A 41 -3.29 -10.97 -4.43
N PHE A 42 -3.66 -11.88 -3.55
CA PHE A 42 -3.89 -13.27 -3.90
C PHE A 42 -5.36 -13.69 -3.83
N ASN A 43 -6.27 -12.78 -3.47
CA ASN A 43 -7.69 -13.05 -3.30
C ASN A 43 -8.53 -11.78 -3.39
N ASN A 44 -9.53 -11.75 -4.29
CA ASN A 44 -10.44 -10.61 -4.43
C ASN A 44 -11.82 -10.80 -3.75
N ALA A 45 -12.08 -11.95 -3.11
CA ALA A 45 -13.30 -12.16 -2.36
C ALA A 45 -13.33 -11.30 -1.09
N CYS A 46 -14.46 -10.65 -0.81
CA CYS A 46 -14.63 -9.78 0.35
C CYS A 46 -15.99 -9.98 0.99
N ASN A 47 -16.03 -9.88 2.31
CA ASN A 47 -17.25 -9.93 3.12
C ASN A 47 -17.93 -8.57 3.33
N LEU A 48 -17.31 -7.47 2.86
CA LEU A 48 -17.83 -6.10 2.93
C LEU A 48 -18.25 -5.57 1.55
N ARG A 49 -18.91 -4.40 1.55
CA ARG A 49 -19.40 -3.71 0.34
C ARG A 49 -19.04 -2.22 0.38
N CYS A 50 -17.75 -1.94 0.59
CA CYS A 50 -17.25 -0.58 0.75
C CYS A 50 -17.57 0.31 -0.45
N LYS A 51 -18.05 1.54 -0.18
CA LYS A 51 -18.43 2.53 -1.20
C LYS A 51 -17.26 2.98 -2.08
N TYR A 52 -16.01 2.78 -1.61
CA TYR A 52 -14.77 3.26 -2.28
C TYR A 52 -13.73 2.14 -2.53
N CYS A 53 -14.17 0.91 -2.68
CA CYS A 53 -13.27 -0.22 -2.87
C CYS A 53 -12.46 -0.08 -4.18
N PHE A 54 -11.13 0.09 -4.07
CA PHE A 54 -10.26 0.27 -5.23
C PHE A 54 -10.09 -1.01 -6.07
N THR A 55 -10.33 -2.19 -5.48
CA THR A 55 -10.27 -3.48 -6.18
C THR A 55 -11.59 -3.90 -6.83
N ASN A 56 -12.65 -3.11 -6.71
CA ASN A 56 -14.00 -3.47 -7.16
C ASN A 56 -14.56 -4.78 -6.57
N SER A 57 -14.05 -5.27 -5.45
CA SER A 57 -14.53 -6.51 -4.80
C SER A 57 -16.06 -6.58 -4.66
N PRO A 58 -16.79 -5.48 -4.34
CA PRO A 58 -18.25 -5.49 -4.26
C PRO A 58 -18.96 -5.81 -5.57
N LYS A 59 -18.35 -5.53 -6.73
CA LYS A 59 -18.92 -5.80 -8.06
C LYS A 59 -18.73 -7.25 -8.52
N GLY A 60 -18.00 -8.05 -7.73
CA GLY A 60 -17.87 -9.48 -7.99
C GLY A 60 -16.93 -9.84 -9.15
N ASP A 61 -15.91 -9.02 -9.40
CA ASP A 61 -14.82 -9.37 -10.32
C ASP A 61 -14.06 -10.57 -9.75
N HIS A 62 -14.65 -11.75 -9.90
CA HIS A 62 -14.09 -13.01 -9.42
C HIS A 62 -13.19 -13.60 -10.50
N VAL A 63 -11.91 -13.58 -10.25
CA VAL A 63 -10.94 -14.31 -11.04
C VAL A 63 -10.95 -15.76 -10.58
N LYS A 64 -11.04 -16.70 -11.50
CA LYS A 64 -11.03 -18.14 -11.20
C LYS A 64 -9.64 -18.67 -10.89
N GLU A 65 -8.61 -18.05 -11.46
CA GLU A 65 -7.21 -18.45 -11.30
C GLU A 65 -6.48 -17.47 -10.39
N TYR A 66 -5.70 -18.04 -9.49
CA TYR A 66 -4.93 -17.29 -8.51
C TYR A 66 -3.46 -17.72 -8.60
N LEU A 67 -2.57 -16.83 -8.14
CA LEU A 67 -1.16 -17.17 -7.95
C LEU A 67 -1.02 -18.47 -7.17
N ASP A 68 -0.23 -19.41 -7.68
CA ASP A 68 0.14 -20.59 -6.93
C ASP A 68 1.28 -20.28 -5.92
N TYR A 69 1.48 -21.17 -4.96
CA TYR A 69 2.48 -20.96 -3.91
C TYR A 69 3.92 -21.04 -4.43
N LYS A 70 4.18 -21.72 -5.55
CA LYS A 70 5.50 -21.79 -6.20
C LYS A 70 5.82 -20.43 -6.85
N ALA A 71 4.85 -19.83 -7.54
CA ALA A 71 5.00 -18.50 -8.12
C ALA A 71 5.23 -17.45 -7.04
N ILE A 72 4.49 -17.53 -5.93
CA ILE A 72 4.68 -16.62 -4.77
C ILE A 72 6.06 -16.79 -4.14
N SER A 73 6.54 -18.03 -3.97
CA SER A 73 7.88 -18.30 -3.43
C SER A 73 8.97 -17.72 -4.34
N ARG A 74 8.86 -17.94 -5.67
CA ARG A 74 9.80 -17.39 -6.64
C ARG A 74 9.78 -15.85 -6.62
N LEU A 75 8.61 -15.23 -6.62
CA LEU A 75 8.48 -13.79 -6.50
C LEU A 75 9.19 -13.26 -5.24
N ALA A 76 9.03 -13.94 -4.11
CA ALA A 76 9.67 -13.57 -2.86
C ALA A 76 11.20 -13.75 -2.90
N ASP A 77 11.71 -14.76 -3.58
CA ASP A 77 13.15 -14.98 -3.76
C ASP A 77 13.75 -13.88 -4.65
N GLU A 78 13.15 -13.61 -5.80
CA GLU A 78 13.58 -12.51 -6.70
C GLU A 78 13.49 -11.14 -6.01
N ALA A 79 12.46 -10.91 -5.18
CA ALA A 79 12.32 -9.68 -4.40
C ALA A 79 13.42 -9.54 -3.34
N ASP A 80 13.79 -10.63 -2.67
CA ASP A 80 14.88 -10.64 -1.68
C ASP A 80 16.22 -10.26 -2.34
N GLU A 81 16.51 -10.83 -3.51
CA GLU A 81 17.72 -10.54 -4.31
C GLU A 81 17.78 -9.07 -4.77
N LEU A 82 16.64 -8.50 -5.18
CA LEU A 82 16.54 -7.10 -5.60
C LEU A 82 16.51 -6.09 -4.44
N GLY A 83 16.54 -6.57 -3.19
CA GLY A 83 16.60 -5.72 -2.01
C GLY A 83 15.25 -5.18 -1.54
N TYR A 84 14.13 -5.70 -2.01
CA TYR A 84 12.82 -5.42 -1.45
C TYR A 84 12.79 -5.80 0.03
N PHE A 85 12.16 -4.95 0.86
CA PHE A 85 12.12 -5.19 2.31
C PHE A 85 10.71 -5.20 2.91
N GLU A 86 9.70 -4.79 2.15
CA GLU A 86 8.28 -4.79 2.56
C GLU A 86 7.46 -5.77 1.72
N PHE A 87 6.58 -6.52 2.37
CA PHE A 87 5.45 -7.21 1.74
C PHE A 87 4.17 -6.81 2.44
N ASP A 88 3.20 -6.26 1.69
CA ASP A 88 1.82 -6.04 2.12
C ASP A 88 0.92 -7.09 1.47
N LEU A 89 0.31 -7.90 2.29
CA LEU A 89 -0.75 -8.77 1.81
C LEU A 89 -2.07 -7.99 1.85
N GLN A 90 -2.68 -7.85 0.70
CA GLN A 90 -3.94 -7.15 0.55
C GLN A 90 -4.82 -7.81 -0.53
N GLY A 91 -6.03 -7.30 -0.77
CA GLY A 91 -6.95 -7.85 -1.76
C GLY A 91 -8.38 -7.49 -1.44
N GLY A 92 -9.27 -8.47 -1.49
CA GLY A 92 -10.62 -8.35 -0.93
C GLY A 92 -10.56 -8.36 0.61
N GLU A 93 -10.83 -9.51 1.24
CA GLU A 93 -10.55 -9.71 2.66
C GLU A 93 -9.75 -11.01 2.86
N LEU A 94 -8.54 -10.86 3.34
CA LEU A 94 -7.59 -11.96 3.46
C LEU A 94 -7.98 -12.96 4.54
N LEU A 95 -8.57 -12.47 5.64
CA LEU A 95 -8.98 -13.28 6.77
C LEU A 95 -10.25 -14.11 6.48
N LEU A 96 -10.87 -13.90 5.32
CA LEU A 96 -11.97 -14.74 4.83
C LEU A 96 -11.49 -16.14 4.41
N GLN A 97 -10.22 -16.28 4.01
CA GLN A 97 -9.61 -17.53 3.58
C GLN A 97 -8.29 -17.79 4.35
N PRO A 98 -8.37 -18.05 5.67
CA PRO A 98 -7.20 -18.12 6.53
C PRO A 98 -6.20 -19.21 6.10
N ASP A 99 -6.68 -20.38 5.69
CA ASP A 99 -5.76 -21.47 5.27
C ASP A 99 -4.94 -21.09 4.05
N LYS A 100 -5.52 -20.36 3.10
CA LYS A 100 -4.80 -19.83 1.95
C LYS A 100 -3.80 -18.77 2.37
N LEU A 101 -4.21 -17.85 3.26
CA LEU A 101 -3.34 -16.81 3.79
C LEU A 101 -2.07 -17.39 4.45
N PHE A 102 -2.22 -18.40 5.31
CA PHE A 102 -1.06 -18.99 5.99
C PHE A 102 -0.13 -19.74 5.05
N LYS A 103 -0.65 -20.41 4.01
CA LYS A 103 0.19 -21.00 2.94
C LYS A 103 0.92 -19.94 2.12
N VAL A 104 0.30 -18.79 1.87
CA VAL A 104 0.96 -17.64 1.22
C VAL A 104 2.10 -17.11 2.09
N LEU A 105 1.85 -16.91 3.39
CA LEU A 105 2.89 -16.49 4.35
C LEU A 105 4.06 -17.47 4.38
N GLU A 106 3.78 -18.78 4.44
CA GLU A 106 4.82 -19.84 4.39
C GLU A 106 5.65 -19.74 3.10
N ALA A 107 5.02 -19.54 1.94
CA ALA A 107 5.70 -19.41 0.66
C ALA A 107 6.61 -18.17 0.60
N ILE A 108 6.21 -17.04 1.20
CA ILE A 108 7.00 -15.80 1.24
C ILE A 108 8.18 -15.89 2.21
N LYS A 109 8.09 -16.69 3.28
CA LYS A 109 9.07 -16.75 4.38
C LYS A 109 9.23 -15.37 5.05
N PRO A 110 8.29 -14.98 5.94
CA PRO A 110 8.14 -13.63 6.51
C PRO A 110 9.36 -13.08 7.26
N GLU A 111 10.29 -13.94 7.69
CA GLU A 111 11.52 -13.51 8.38
C GLU A 111 12.45 -12.64 7.52
N ARG A 112 12.30 -12.70 6.20
CA ARG A 112 13.12 -11.93 5.24
C ARG A 112 12.65 -10.50 5.05
N PHE A 113 11.38 -10.20 5.44
CA PHE A 113 10.69 -8.97 5.10
C PHE A 113 10.00 -8.34 6.30
N TYR A 114 9.73 -7.04 6.21
CA TYR A 114 8.72 -6.38 7.04
C TYR A 114 7.36 -6.77 6.47
N MET A 115 6.84 -7.87 7.03
CA MET A 115 5.60 -8.48 6.59
C MET A 115 4.41 -7.81 7.26
N TYR A 116 3.46 -7.34 6.48
CA TYR A 116 2.23 -6.84 7.02
C TYR A 116 1.02 -7.20 6.14
N LEU A 117 -0.13 -6.99 6.68
CA LEU A 117 -1.38 -7.17 5.97
C LEU A 117 -2.34 -6.02 6.24
N THR A 118 -3.18 -5.74 5.25
CA THR A 118 -4.27 -4.78 5.32
C THR A 118 -5.59 -5.54 5.32
N THR A 119 -6.41 -5.32 6.36
CA THR A 119 -7.68 -6.02 6.57
C THR A 119 -8.79 -5.05 6.97
N ASN A 120 -10.03 -5.43 6.72
CA ASN A 120 -11.20 -4.74 7.28
C ASN A 120 -11.45 -5.08 8.78
N GLY A 121 -10.70 -6.02 9.34
CA GLY A 121 -10.75 -6.38 10.76
C GLY A 121 -11.94 -7.25 11.17
N TYR A 122 -12.88 -7.57 10.29
CA TYR A 122 -14.12 -8.26 10.65
C TYR A 122 -13.89 -9.66 11.24
N TYR A 123 -12.87 -10.37 10.78
CA TYR A 123 -12.47 -11.71 11.22
C TYR A 123 -11.18 -11.71 12.07
N LEU A 124 -10.75 -10.52 12.52
CA LEU A 124 -9.54 -10.37 13.32
C LEU A 124 -9.85 -10.52 14.81
N ASP A 125 -10.08 -11.75 15.25
CA ASP A 125 -10.23 -12.11 16.66
C ASP A 125 -8.88 -12.39 17.34
N ASP A 126 -8.90 -12.67 18.64
CA ASP A 126 -7.71 -12.94 19.45
C ASP A 126 -6.92 -14.16 18.93
N ALA A 127 -7.61 -15.22 18.52
CA ALA A 127 -6.99 -16.43 17.98
C ALA A 127 -6.31 -16.15 16.63
N MET A 128 -6.97 -15.40 15.75
CA MET A 128 -6.40 -15.00 14.46
C MET A 128 -5.19 -14.10 14.65
N ALA A 129 -5.26 -13.10 15.54
CA ALA A 129 -4.15 -12.23 15.85
C ALA A 129 -2.93 -13.02 16.36
N LYS A 130 -3.16 -14.00 17.24
CA LYS A 130 -2.11 -14.91 17.72
C LYS A 130 -1.48 -15.69 16.57
N ARG A 131 -2.29 -16.29 15.69
CA ARG A 131 -1.79 -17.05 14.52
C ARG A 131 -0.95 -16.18 13.59
N LEU A 132 -1.34 -14.92 13.35
CA LEU A 132 -0.59 -13.97 12.54
C LEU A 132 0.78 -13.63 13.18
N ALA A 133 0.81 -13.43 14.50
CA ALA A 133 2.05 -13.18 15.23
C ALA A 133 2.99 -14.40 15.18
N ASP A 134 2.46 -15.62 15.38
CA ASP A 134 3.21 -16.87 15.28
C ASP A 134 3.79 -17.06 13.85
N ALA A 135 3.07 -16.63 12.82
CA ALA A 135 3.52 -16.59 11.42
C ALA A 135 4.47 -15.42 11.11
N LYS A 136 4.97 -14.70 12.13
CA LYS A 136 5.95 -13.59 12.02
C LYS A 136 5.46 -12.40 11.20
N VAL A 137 4.16 -12.16 11.15
CA VAL A 137 3.61 -10.91 10.68
C VAL A 137 4.07 -9.79 11.61
N SER A 138 4.59 -8.70 11.04
CA SER A 138 5.17 -7.61 11.81
C SER A 138 4.15 -6.52 12.13
N ARG A 139 3.18 -6.32 11.24
CA ARG A 139 2.20 -5.24 11.30
C ARG A 139 0.85 -5.71 10.76
N VAL A 140 -0.22 -5.23 11.37
CA VAL A 140 -1.59 -5.35 10.82
C VAL A 140 -2.20 -3.96 10.70
N SER A 141 -2.60 -3.61 9.48
CA SER A 141 -3.30 -2.35 9.17
C SER A 141 -4.79 -2.63 9.10
N VAL A 142 -5.55 -2.05 10.03
CA VAL A 142 -7.00 -2.20 10.09
C VAL A 142 -7.67 -0.96 9.55
N SER A 143 -8.57 -1.14 8.60
CA SER A 143 -9.27 -0.05 7.92
C SER A 143 -10.38 0.52 8.80
N ILE A 144 -10.29 1.81 9.18
CA ILE A 144 -11.26 2.53 10.00
C ILE A 144 -11.58 3.87 9.34
N ASP A 145 -12.87 4.21 9.18
CA ASP A 145 -13.31 5.43 8.48
C ASP A 145 -13.89 6.49 9.42
N SER A 146 -14.38 6.09 10.58
CA SER A 146 -14.99 6.97 11.58
C SER A 146 -14.88 6.38 12.97
N MET A 147 -14.90 7.23 13.99
CA MET A 147 -15.12 6.82 15.37
C MET A 147 -16.61 6.57 15.67
N ASP A 148 -17.52 7.03 14.82
CA ASP A 148 -18.94 6.70 14.87
C ASP A 148 -19.19 5.36 14.15
N GLU A 149 -19.70 4.38 14.92
CA GLU A 149 -19.99 3.02 14.45
C GLU A 149 -20.96 3.02 13.26
N LYS A 150 -22.02 3.84 13.32
CA LYS A 150 -23.04 3.87 12.26
C LYS A 150 -22.46 4.38 10.95
N ILE A 151 -21.65 5.45 11.01
CA ILE A 151 -20.98 6.03 9.83
C ILE A 151 -20.01 5.02 9.23
N HIS A 152 -19.19 4.39 10.07
CA HIS A 152 -18.25 3.37 9.60
C HIS A 152 -18.95 2.19 8.94
N ASP A 153 -19.96 1.61 9.62
CA ASP A 153 -20.70 0.44 9.13
C ASP A 153 -21.44 0.75 7.82
N GLU A 154 -21.97 1.97 7.67
CA GLU A 154 -22.59 2.42 6.42
C GLU A 154 -21.59 2.52 5.27
N ILE A 155 -20.41 3.11 5.52
CA ILE A 155 -19.33 3.23 4.51
C ILE A 155 -18.84 1.85 4.07
N ARG A 156 -18.68 0.93 5.02
CA ARG A 156 -18.22 -0.45 4.81
C ARG A 156 -19.31 -1.40 4.30
N GLY A 157 -20.57 -0.99 4.39
CA GLY A 157 -21.73 -1.76 3.92
C GLY A 157 -21.99 -3.02 4.74
N ARG A 158 -21.63 -3.01 6.04
CA ARG A 158 -21.85 -4.15 6.93
C ARG A 158 -21.93 -3.73 8.40
N LYS A 159 -22.98 -4.16 9.07
CA LYS A 159 -23.16 -3.99 10.51
C LYS A 159 -22.07 -4.71 11.32
N ASP A 160 -21.76 -4.18 12.50
CA ASP A 160 -20.71 -4.67 13.41
C ASP A 160 -19.26 -4.58 12.84
N SER A 161 -19.05 -3.99 11.69
CA SER A 161 -17.70 -3.89 11.12
C SER A 161 -16.80 -2.97 11.95
N TRP A 162 -17.34 -1.88 12.49
CA TRP A 162 -16.61 -0.97 13.37
C TRP A 162 -16.13 -1.65 14.64
N ARG A 163 -17.07 -2.27 15.38
CA ARG A 163 -16.77 -2.92 16.66
C ARG A 163 -15.69 -3.99 16.51
N ARG A 164 -15.82 -4.86 15.49
CA ARG A 164 -14.85 -5.93 15.23
C ARG A 164 -13.49 -5.39 14.83
N ALA A 165 -13.44 -4.37 14.00
CA ALA A 165 -12.19 -3.73 13.58
C ALA A 165 -11.45 -3.07 14.77
N MET A 166 -12.20 -2.39 15.66
CA MET A 166 -11.65 -1.76 16.86
C MET A 166 -11.13 -2.79 17.89
N GLU A 167 -11.82 -3.90 18.05
CA GLU A 167 -11.36 -5.03 18.88
C GLU A 167 -10.10 -5.67 18.27
N GLY A 168 -10.08 -5.86 16.94
CA GLY A 168 -8.95 -6.42 16.22
C GLY A 168 -7.66 -5.66 16.44
N LEU A 169 -7.69 -4.31 16.43
CA LEU A 169 -6.53 -3.49 16.75
C LEU A 169 -5.93 -3.79 18.13
N LYS A 170 -6.77 -4.01 19.13
CA LYS A 170 -6.32 -4.37 20.49
C LYS A 170 -5.66 -5.74 20.51
N TYR A 171 -6.19 -6.72 19.77
CA TYR A 171 -5.58 -8.05 19.67
C TYR A 171 -4.24 -8.02 18.95
N VAL A 172 -4.08 -7.18 17.90
CA VAL A 172 -2.79 -6.96 17.23
C VAL A 172 -1.75 -6.48 18.24
N GLN A 173 -2.08 -5.46 19.04
CA GLN A 173 -1.18 -4.93 20.07
C GLN A 173 -0.87 -5.97 21.15
N LYS A 174 -1.88 -6.69 21.64
CA LYS A 174 -1.75 -7.76 22.65
C LYS A 174 -0.73 -8.82 22.23
N HIS A 175 -0.70 -9.19 20.95
CA HIS A 175 0.21 -10.21 20.43
C HIS A 175 1.54 -9.65 19.89
N GLY A 176 1.87 -8.39 20.21
CA GLY A 176 3.19 -7.78 19.93
C GLY A 176 3.46 -7.43 18.47
N MET A 177 2.44 -7.38 17.65
CA MET A 177 2.52 -6.81 16.30
C MET A 177 2.26 -5.30 16.35
N ASP A 178 2.68 -4.58 15.29
CA ASP A 178 2.44 -3.13 15.16
C ASP A 178 0.99 -2.87 14.68
N PRO A 179 0.09 -2.30 15.51
CA PRO A 179 -1.25 -1.94 15.08
C PRO A 179 -1.25 -0.62 14.31
N TYR A 180 -1.88 -0.61 13.15
CA TYR A 180 -2.06 0.58 12.33
C TYR A 180 -3.53 0.84 12.06
N LEU A 181 -3.98 2.08 12.29
CA LEU A 181 -5.20 2.56 11.68
C LEU A 181 -4.91 2.88 10.21
N ASN A 182 -5.70 2.32 9.31
CA ASN A 182 -5.64 2.61 7.89
C ASN A 182 -6.83 3.49 7.52
N ILE A 183 -6.57 4.77 7.21
CA ILE A 183 -7.58 5.80 6.96
C ILE A 183 -7.47 6.25 5.52
N THR A 184 -8.61 6.29 4.82
CA THR A 184 -8.70 6.98 3.52
C THR A 184 -9.07 8.43 3.74
N VAL A 185 -8.24 9.35 3.22
CA VAL A 185 -8.44 10.80 3.33
C VAL A 185 -8.55 11.42 1.94
N GLY A 186 -9.53 12.28 1.75
CA GLY A 186 -9.76 13.03 0.54
C GLY A 186 -10.35 14.40 0.85
N HIS A 187 -10.68 15.16 -0.19
CA HIS A 187 -11.30 16.48 -0.04
C HIS A 187 -12.55 16.45 0.86
N TYR A 188 -13.33 15.37 0.78
CA TYR A 188 -14.57 15.18 1.53
C TYR A 188 -14.41 15.06 3.05
N ASN A 189 -13.23 14.67 3.57
CA ASN A 189 -13.04 14.45 5.00
C ASN A 189 -11.74 15.04 5.60
N ALA A 190 -10.86 15.65 4.82
CA ALA A 190 -9.56 16.14 5.28
C ALA A 190 -9.68 17.16 6.44
N HIS A 191 -10.72 17.99 6.47
CA HIS A 191 -10.92 19.04 7.48
C HIS A 191 -12.04 18.73 8.48
N THR A 192 -12.50 17.47 8.55
CA THR A 192 -13.62 17.10 9.42
C THR A 192 -13.17 16.71 10.82
N ASP A 193 -14.06 16.88 11.79
CA ASP A 193 -13.85 16.39 13.15
C ASP A 193 -13.70 14.87 13.20
N HIS A 194 -14.28 14.13 12.26
CA HIS A 194 -14.15 12.68 12.18
C HIS A 194 -12.70 12.26 11.95
N LEU A 195 -11.97 12.92 11.04
CA LEU A 195 -10.55 12.65 10.84
C LEU A 195 -9.76 12.94 12.13
N LYS A 196 -10.02 14.10 12.75
CA LYS A 196 -9.35 14.49 14.00
C LYS A 196 -9.58 13.47 15.11
N GLN A 197 -10.81 13.02 15.32
CA GLN A 197 -11.15 12.00 16.32
C GLN A 197 -10.39 10.68 16.10
N LEU A 198 -10.25 10.23 14.84
CA LEU A 198 -9.45 9.05 14.50
C LEU A 198 -7.96 9.23 14.83
N LEU A 199 -7.41 10.42 14.54
CA LEU A 199 -6.02 10.75 14.83
C LEU A 199 -5.75 10.83 16.33
N ASP A 200 -6.65 11.49 17.09
CA ASP A 200 -6.57 11.58 18.55
C ASP A 200 -6.63 10.17 19.17
N TYR A 201 -7.62 9.35 18.77
CA TYR A 201 -7.71 7.98 19.24
C TYR A 201 -6.44 7.17 18.96
N SER A 202 -5.91 7.24 17.75
CA SER A 202 -4.69 6.53 17.38
C SER A 202 -3.48 6.97 18.23
N LYS A 203 -3.37 8.27 18.52
CA LYS A 203 -2.33 8.82 19.37
C LYS A 203 -2.46 8.34 20.81
N ASP A 204 -3.68 8.37 21.36
CA ASP A 204 -3.96 7.96 22.75
C ASP A 204 -3.71 6.46 22.98
N GLN A 205 -4.01 5.63 21.98
CA GLN A 205 -3.72 4.19 22.04
C GLN A 205 -2.28 3.83 21.66
N ASN A 206 -1.44 4.80 21.33
CA ASN A 206 -0.09 4.58 20.80
C ASN A 206 -0.06 3.70 19.55
N TYR A 207 -1.10 3.80 18.70
CA TYR A 207 -1.13 3.17 17.39
C TYR A 207 -0.48 4.08 16.36
N LYS A 208 -0.09 3.53 15.23
CA LYS A 208 0.27 4.32 14.07
C LYS A 208 -0.94 4.54 13.16
N THR A 209 -0.94 5.64 12.43
CA THR A 209 -1.98 5.92 11.43
C THR A 209 -1.36 5.99 10.06
N LEU A 210 -1.85 5.15 9.14
CA LEU A 210 -1.53 5.23 7.73
C LEU A 210 -2.62 6.04 7.03
N LEU A 211 -2.25 7.19 6.47
CA LEU A 211 -3.13 7.96 5.60
C LEU A 211 -2.93 7.54 4.14
N ASN A 212 -3.96 6.99 3.53
CA ASN A 212 -4.05 6.81 2.10
C ASN A 212 -4.93 7.92 1.51
N VAL A 213 -4.42 8.64 0.53
CA VAL A 213 -5.24 9.64 -0.17
C VAL A 213 -6.30 8.93 -1.01
N ALA A 214 -7.49 9.54 -1.07
CA ALA A 214 -8.56 9.10 -1.95
C ALA A 214 -8.09 9.14 -3.41
N VAL A 215 -8.44 8.11 -4.17
CA VAL A 215 -8.02 7.95 -5.56
C VAL A 215 -9.22 7.63 -6.46
N PRO A 216 -9.30 8.20 -7.66
CA PRO A 216 -10.38 7.94 -8.60
C PRO A 216 -10.19 6.59 -9.31
N ALA A 217 -10.18 5.50 -8.51
CA ALA A 217 -10.00 4.13 -8.97
C ALA A 217 -11.06 3.20 -8.36
N GLY A 218 -11.31 2.08 -9.01
CA GLY A 218 -12.27 1.10 -8.53
C GLY A 218 -13.69 1.63 -8.45
N MET A 219 -14.30 1.58 -7.26
CA MET A 219 -15.67 2.10 -7.05
C MET A 219 -15.77 3.62 -7.19
N TRP A 220 -14.67 4.33 -7.01
CA TRP A 220 -14.56 5.79 -7.20
C TRP A 220 -14.01 6.18 -8.58
N GLN A 221 -13.99 5.28 -9.53
CA GLN A 221 -13.58 5.62 -10.89
C GLN A 221 -14.39 6.83 -11.41
N LYS A 222 -13.68 7.88 -11.86
CA LYS A 222 -14.22 9.18 -12.30
C LYS A 222 -14.74 10.12 -11.20
N ALA A 223 -14.61 9.77 -9.93
CA ALA A 223 -14.96 10.67 -8.83
C ALA A 223 -13.80 11.67 -8.58
N GLU A 224 -13.77 12.78 -9.33
CA GLU A 224 -12.69 13.78 -9.20
C GLU A 224 -12.86 14.65 -7.96
N GLU A 225 -14.08 14.79 -7.45
CA GLU A 225 -14.43 15.58 -6.27
C GLU A 225 -13.82 15.08 -4.95
N ILE A 226 -13.32 13.83 -4.94
CA ILE A 226 -12.66 13.26 -3.74
C ILE A 226 -11.19 13.62 -3.63
N ILE A 227 -10.57 14.12 -4.71
CA ILE A 227 -9.14 14.35 -4.80
C ILE A 227 -8.74 15.51 -3.88
N CYS A 228 -7.67 15.31 -3.10
CA CYS A 228 -7.14 16.36 -2.23
C CYS A 228 -6.63 17.56 -3.05
N ASP A 229 -7.12 18.74 -2.72
CA ASP A 229 -6.61 20.00 -3.27
C ASP A 229 -5.35 20.51 -2.53
N ASP A 230 -4.84 21.69 -2.91
CA ASP A 230 -3.66 22.28 -2.28
C ASP A 230 -3.88 22.58 -0.80
N LYS A 231 -5.08 23.00 -0.40
CA LYS A 231 -5.41 23.32 1.00
C LYS A 231 -5.45 22.05 1.85
N ASP A 232 -6.02 20.98 1.31
CA ASP A 232 -6.02 19.68 1.97
C ASP A 232 -4.59 19.16 2.19
N ARG A 233 -3.74 19.25 1.15
CA ARG A 233 -2.34 18.82 1.22
C ARG A 233 -1.54 19.65 2.24
N GLU A 234 -1.74 20.94 2.26
CA GLU A 234 -1.11 21.83 3.25
C GLU A 234 -1.56 21.48 4.67
N TYR A 235 -2.85 21.28 4.87
CA TYR A 235 -3.41 20.88 6.16
C TYR A 235 -2.81 19.54 6.64
N LEU A 236 -2.77 18.52 5.79
CA LEU A 236 -2.20 17.22 6.12
C LEU A 236 -0.71 17.31 6.46
N ARG A 237 0.07 18.16 5.78
CA ARG A 237 1.48 18.43 6.13
C ARG A 237 1.60 19.10 7.49
N LYS A 238 0.70 20.03 7.81
CA LYS A 238 0.68 20.74 9.09
C LYS A 238 0.36 19.80 10.25
N ILE A 239 -0.70 19.02 10.17
CA ILE A 239 -1.09 18.08 11.23
C ILE A 239 -0.06 16.96 11.44
N ARG A 240 0.75 16.59 10.45
CA ARG A 240 1.85 15.65 10.59
C ARG A 240 2.83 16.02 11.71
N LYS A 241 3.02 17.32 11.97
CA LYS A 241 3.90 17.81 13.05
C LYS A 241 3.30 17.55 14.44
N ASP A 242 1.97 17.58 14.56
CA ASP A 242 1.24 17.36 15.82
C ASP A 242 0.99 15.88 16.10
N TYR A 243 0.86 15.08 15.03
CA TYR A 243 0.64 13.63 15.09
C TYR A 243 1.86 12.87 14.56
N LYS A 244 2.90 12.73 15.38
CA LYS A 244 4.16 12.04 15.00
C LYS A 244 4.00 10.55 14.67
N ASN A 245 2.87 9.95 15.03
CA ASN A 245 2.47 8.60 14.68
C ASN A 245 1.83 8.49 13.28
N LEU A 246 1.66 9.62 12.58
CA LEU A 246 1.05 9.71 11.26
C LEU A 246 2.07 9.39 10.17
N VAL A 247 1.71 8.51 9.23
CA VAL A 247 2.56 8.08 8.13
C VAL A 247 1.81 8.11 6.80
N ARG A 248 2.53 8.39 5.73
CA ARG A 248 2.10 8.27 4.33
C ARG A 248 3.25 7.77 3.47
N ASN A 249 2.96 7.07 2.40
CA ASN A 249 3.99 6.51 1.53
C ASN A 249 4.90 7.57 0.90
N VAL A 250 4.36 8.74 0.54
CA VAL A 250 5.11 9.85 -0.06
C VAL A 250 5.93 10.67 0.95
N TRP A 251 5.71 10.51 2.24
CA TRP A 251 6.48 11.23 3.26
C TRP A 251 7.78 10.51 3.59
N ASN A 252 8.85 11.30 3.80
CA ASN A 252 10.13 10.71 4.22
C ASN A 252 10.03 10.21 5.67
N PRO A 253 10.09 8.88 5.89
CA PRO A 253 9.94 8.31 7.23
C PRO A 253 11.18 8.54 8.11
N PHE A 254 12.29 8.98 7.52
CA PHE A 254 13.57 9.23 8.22
C PHE A 254 13.74 10.69 8.60
N ASP A 255 12.83 11.57 8.19
CA ASP A 255 12.86 12.98 8.55
C ASP A 255 12.28 13.20 9.95
N LYS A 256 13.13 13.58 10.89
CA LYS A 256 12.75 13.85 12.28
C LYS A 256 11.83 15.06 12.44
N ASN A 257 11.94 16.03 11.54
CA ASN A 257 11.15 17.27 11.57
C ASN A 257 9.78 17.11 10.88
N HIS A 258 9.55 15.98 10.21
CA HIS A 258 8.32 15.71 9.47
C HIS A 258 8.03 16.73 8.35
N GLU A 259 9.04 17.27 7.69
CA GLU A 259 8.93 18.27 6.63
C GLU A 259 9.21 17.69 5.24
N LYS A 260 10.15 16.74 5.15
CA LYS A 260 10.67 16.23 3.87
C LYS A 260 9.72 15.23 3.21
N ILE A 261 9.65 15.32 1.89
CA ILE A 261 8.92 14.40 1.02
C ILE A 261 9.89 13.35 0.46
N LEU A 262 9.51 12.09 0.56
CA LEU A 262 10.24 10.97 -0.05
C LEU A 262 9.99 10.91 -1.56
N GLY A 263 8.80 11.31 -1.96
CA GLY A 263 8.27 11.25 -3.32
C GLY A 263 7.31 10.09 -3.55
N CYS A 264 6.64 10.13 -4.69
CA CYS A 264 5.78 9.05 -5.13
C CYS A 264 6.54 7.74 -5.23
N THR A 265 5.96 6.66 -4.73
CA THR A 265 6.61 5.33 -4.67
C THR A 265 6.12 4.38 -5.76
N THR A 266 5.58 4.92 -6.85
CA THR A 266 5.17 4.12 -8.02
C THR A 266 6.37 3.36 -8.58
N VAL A 267 6.22 2.07 -8.86
CA VAL A 267 7.26 1.09 -9.24
C VAL A 267 8.25 0.76 -8.11
N ASN A 268 8.64 1.69 -7.26
CA ASN A 268 9.41 1.34 -6.04
C ASN A 268 8.64 0.34 -5.17
N ARG A 269 7.31 0.49 -5.18
CA ARG A 269 6.34 -0.38 -4.54
C ARG A 269 5.30 -0.81 -5.57
N ILE A 270 5.41 -2.03 -6.04
CA ILE A 270 4.55 -2.61 -7.06
C ILE A 270 3.32 -3.30 -6.47
N TYR A 271 2.32 -3.53 -7.31
CA TYR A 271 1.14 -4.32 -6.98
C TYR A 271 1.06 -5.56 -7.86
N VAL A 272 0.99 -6.74 -7.25
CA VAL A 272 0.86 -8.02 -7.96
C VAL A 272 -0.57 -8.54 -7.81
N THR A 273 -1.25 -8.72 -8.93
CA THR A 273 -2.64 -9.18 -8.98
C THR A 273 -2.76 -10.70 -8.81
N PRO A 274 -3.96 -11.25 -8.52
CA PRO A 274 -4.16 -12.68 -8.41
C PRO A 274 -3.79 -13.49 -9.66
N ILE A 275 -3.76 -12.87 -10.83
CA ILE A 275 -3.38 -13.49 -12.11
C ILE A 275 -1.94 -13.24 -12.51
N GLY A 276 -1.12 -12.74 -11.60
CA GLY A 276 0.32 -12.52 -11.81
C GLY A 276 0.68 -11.24 -12.53
N ASP A 277 -0.27 -10.42 -12.93
CA ASP A 277 0.01 -9.11 -13.51
C ASP A 277 0.67 -8.18 -12.48
N VAL A 278 1.71 -7.49 -12.91
CA VAL A 278 2.42 -6.51 -12.10
C VAL A 278 2.00 -5.11 -12.53
N LEU A 279 1.33 -4.39 -11.62
CA LEU A 279 0.94 -3.00 -11.81
C LEU A 279 1.95 -2.08 -11.12
N VAL A 280 2.10 -0.89 -11.66
CA VAL A 280 3.04 0.12 -11.15
C VAL A 280 2.72 0.57 -9.72
N CYS A 281 1.44 0.43 -9.28
CA CYS A 281 0.94 0.85 -7.97
C CYS A 281 -0.46 0.23 -7.78
N PRO A 282 -0.97 0.05 -6.54
CA PRO A 282 -2.33 -0.47 -6.32
C PRO A 282 -3.44 0.38 -6.97
N TYR A 283 -3.17 1.66 -7.20
CA TYR A 283 -4.17 2.63 -7.65
C TYR A 283 -4.00 3.07 -9.10
N VAL A 284 -2.83 2.89 -9.69
CA VAL A 284 -2.54 3.15 -11.11
C VAL A 284 -2.53 1.82 -11.83
N HIS A 285 -3.63 1.51 -12.50
CA HIS A 285 -3.84 0.20 -13.13
C HIS A 285 -3.16 0.12 -14.50
N ILE A 286 -1.84 0.34 -14.51
CA ILE A 286 -0.96 0.17 -15.69
C ILE A 286 -0.06 -1.04 -15.45
N LYS A 287 -0.19 -2.04 -16.34
CA LYS A 287 0.57 -3.29 -16.29
C LYS A 287 1.96 -3.10 -16.89
N ILE A 288 2.99 -3.43 -16.13
CA ILE A 288 4.39 -3.40 -16.57
C ILE A 288 4.97 -4.78 -16.84
N GLY A 289 4.22 -5.83 -16.58
CA GLY A 289 4.61 -7.22 -16.88
C GLY A 289 3.73 -8.22 -16.16
N ASN A 290 4.13 -9.50 -16.26
CA ASN A 290 3.49 -10.59 -15.54
C ASN A 290 4.57 -11.51 -14.98
N ILE A 291 4.44 -11.92 -13.71
CA ILE A 291 5.46 -12.74 -13.02
C ILE A 291 5.57 -14.16 -13.57
N PHE A 292 4.59 -14.65 -14.33
CA PHE A 292 4.68 -15.94 -15.00
C PHE A 292 5.47 -15.88 -16.31
N GLU A 293 5.63 -14.67 -16.89
CA GLU A 293 6.22 -14.46 -18.21
C GLU A 293 7.65 -13.97 -18.14
N LYS A 294 7.99 -13.14 -17.12
CA LYS A 294 9.28 -12.45 -17.03
C LYS A 294 9.83 -12.43 -15.61
N PRO A 295 11.16 -12.39 -15.43
CA PRO A 295 11.80 -12.13 -14.16
C PRO A 295 11.42 -10.76 -13.59
N LEU A 296 11.30 -10.65 -12.27
CA LEU A 296 10.92 -9.40 -11.59
C LEU A 296 11.84 -8.23 -11.96
N LYS A 297 13.14 -8.47 -12.12
CA LYS A 297 14.12 -7.44 -12.53
C LYS A 297 13.76 -6.76 -13.86
N GLU A 298 13.36 -7.55 -14.87
CA GLU A 298 12.95 -7.02 -16.18
C GLU A 298 11.67 -6.20 -16.07
N ILE A 299 10.70 -6.71 -15.30
CA ILE A 299 9.42 -6.04 -15.07
C ILE A 299 9.63 -4.67 -14.40
N ILE A 300 10.49 -4.60 -13.38
CA ILE A 300 10.78 -3.35 -12.68
C ILE A 300 11.52 -2.36 -13.56
N ASN A 301 12.50 -2.80 -14.36
CA ASN A 301 13.17 -1.93 -15.31
C ASN A 301 12.22 -1.38 -16.37
N ARG A 302 11.26 -2.20 -16.85
CA ARG A 302 10.19 -1.73 -17.72
C ARG A 302 9.34 -0.64 -17.05
N GLY A 303 9.02 -0.80 -15.77
CA GLY A 303 8.30 0.24 -15.02
C GLY A 303 9.08 1.55 -14.96
N PHE A 304 10.37 1.50 -14.60
CA PHE A 304 11.23 2.68 -14.54
C PHE A 304 11.67 3.21 -15.92
N SER A 305 11.44 2.49 -17.02
CA SER A 305 11.65 3.05 -18.37
C SER A 305 10.70 4.21 -18.67
N ILE A 306 9.55 4.27 -17.98
CA ILE A 306 8.52 5.28 -18.11
C ILE A 306 8.90 6.49 -17.24
N LYS A 307 9.11 7.66 -17.88
CA LYS A 307 9.61 8.87 -17.19
C LYS A 307 8.77 9.28 -15.98
N TYR A 308 7.44 9.19 -16.05
CA TYR A 308 6.53 9.55 -14.97
C TYR A 308 6.72 8.72 -13.69
N PHE A 309 7.27 7.51 -13.80
CA PHE A 309 7.52 6.61 -12.67
C PHE A 309 8.97 6.59 -12.24
N ARG A 310 9.88 7.04 -13.10
CA ARG A 310 11.30 7.18 -12.82
C ARG A 310 11.63 8.53 -12.19
N ASP A 311 11.03 9.59 -12.71
CA ASP A 311 11.31 10.94 -12.29
C ASP A 311 10.62 11.25 -10.96
N HIS A 312 11.23 12.14 -10.16
CA HIS A 312 10.69 12.45 -8.84
C HIS A 312 9.39 13.25 -8.93
N SER A 313 8.40 12.85 -8.14
CA SER A 313 7.19 13.63 -7.89
C SER A 313 6.95 13.77 -6.39
N ASP A 314 6.76 14.98 -5.90
CA ASP A 314 6.37 15.26 -4.52
C ASP A 314 4.90 14.88 -4.24
N LEU A 315 4.11 14.71 -5.29
CA LEU A 315 2.70 14.36 -5.22
C LEU A 315 2.49 12.85 -5.44
N CYS A 316 1.46 12.30 -4.82
CA CYS A 316 0.95 10.99 -5.21
C CYS A 316 0.31 11.08 -6.60
N LEU A 317 0.88 10.41 -7.58
CA LEU A 317 0.37 10.43 -8.98
C LEU A 317 -1.10 9.99 -9.07
N ALA A 318 -1.52 9.06 -8.21
CA ALA A 318 -2.87 8.51 -8.25
C ALA A 318 -3.94 9.36 -7.54
N GLY A 319 -3.57 10.21 -6.58
CA GLY A 319 -4.53 10.89 -5.71
C GLY A 319 -4.27 12.37 -5.46
N GLU A 320 -3.20 12.95 -6.03
CA GLU A 320 -2.84 14.34 -5.81
C GLU A 320 -2.39 15.07 -7.09
N ASP A 321 -1.86 14.36 -8.09
CA ASP A 321 -1.44 14.92 -9.36
C ASP A 321 -2.61 14.92 -10.35
N THR A 322 -3.34 16.03 -10.39
CA THR A 322 -4.54 16.17 -11.23
C THR A 322 -4.24 16.07 -12.72
N ASP A 323 -3.04 16.50 -13.15
CA ASP A 323 -2.62 16.39 -14.54
C ASP A 323 -2.38 14.93 -14.93
N PHE A 324 -1.68 14.17 -14.08
CA PHE A 324 -1.48 12.74 -14.29
C PHE A 324 -2.80 11.98 -14.28
N ILE A 325 -3.66 12.26 -13.30
CA ILE A 325 -4.98 11.62 -13.14
C ILE A 325 -5.82 11.86 -14.41
N SER A 326 -5.98 13.11 -14.83
CA SER A 326 -6.82 13.47 -15.98
C SER A 326 -6.32 12.90 -17.31
N LYS A 327 -4.98 12.83 -17.48
CA LYS A 327 -4.37 12.31 -18.72
C LYS A 327 -4.38 10.80 -18.82
N PHE A 328 -4.14 10.09 -17.71
CA PHE A 328 -3.77 8.68 -17.74
C PHE A 328 -4.69 7.74 -16.94
N MET A 329 -5.52 8.25 -16.02
CA MET A 329 -6.34 7.39 -15.16
C MET A 329 -7.84 7.44 -15.50
N THR A 330 -8.40 8.60 -15.82
CA THR A 330 -9.86 8.77 -15.95
C THR A 330 -10.42 8.31 -17.30
N LYS A 331 -9.60 8.22 -18.34
CA LYS A 331 -10.03 7.97 -19.72
C LYS A 331 -10.28 6.49 -20.06
N SER A 332 -9.72 5.54 -19.33
CA SER A 332 -9.49 4.19 -19.83
C SER A 332 -10.37 3.09 -19.25
N GLY A 333 -11.19 3.36 -18.25
CA GLY A 333 -12.03 2.31 -17.62
C GLY A 333 -11.21 1.16 -16.98
N GLN A 334 -9.94 1.41 -16.68
CA GLN A 334 -8.99 0.42 -16.17
C GLN A 334 -9.41 -0.17 -14.84
N THR A 335 -9.20 -1.46 -14.67
CA THR A 335 -9.35 -2.17 -13.39
C THR A 335 -8.09 -2.97 -13.09
N ILE A 336 -8.00 -3.54 -11.90
CA ILE A 336 -6.89 -4.44 -11.56
C ILE A 336 -6.84 -5.72 -12.41
N PHE A 337 -7.94 -6.08 -13.07
CA PHE A 337 -8.05 -7.27 -13.94
C PHE A 337 -8.08 -6.93 -15.43
N GLN A 338 -8.22 -5.67 -15.75
CA GLN A 338 -8.16 -5.12 -17.12
C GLN A 338 -7.29 -3.87 -17.10
N PRO A 339 -6.00 -4.00 -16.74
CA PRO A 339 -5.08 -2.87 -16.72
C PRO A 339 -4.71 -2.46 -18.14
N ALA A 340 -4.41 -1.17 -18.34
CA ALA A 340 -3.81 -0.73 -19.59
C ALA A 340 -2.34 -1.13 -19.66
N ILE A 341 -1.80 -1.18 -20.87
CA ILE A 341 -0.35 -1.33 -21.09
C ILE A 341 0.29 0.04 -21.37
N PRO A 342 1.57 0.24 -21.04
CA PRO A 342 2.24 1.53 -21.22
C PRO A 342 2.15 2.13 -22.62
N GLU A 343 2.24 1.31 -23.66
CA GLU A 343 2.23 1.71 -25.05
C GLU A 343 0.85 2.25 -25.52
N GLU A 344 -0.22 1.96 -24.78
CA GLU A 344 -1.58 2.49 -25.04
C GLU A 344 -1.80 3.85 -24.35
N ILE A 345 -0.97 4.16 -23.33
CA ILE A 345 -1.15 5.31 -22.44
C ILE A 345 -0.12 6.41 -22.70
N PHE A 346 1.14 6.04 -22.89
CA PHE A 346 2.27 6.96 -22.99
C PHE A 346 2.77 7.10 -24.43
N ASN A 347 3.34 8.27 -24.76
CA ASN A 347 4.03 8.46 -26.02
C ASN A 347 5.37 7.68 -26.03
N LYS A 348 5.90 7.40 -27.22
CA LYS A 348 7.21 6.73 -27.37
C LYS A 348 8.34 7.48 -26.66
N ASP A 349 8.32 8.81 -26.68
CA ASP A 349 9.33 9.66 -26.06
C ASP A 349 9.25 9.67 -24.51
N ASP A 350 8.16 9.16 -23.94
CA ASP A 350 7.98 9.01 -22.51
C ASP A 350 8.63 7.73 -21.96
N ILE A 351 9.02 6.81 -22.87
CA ILE A 351 9.56 5.49 -22.55
C ILE A 351 10.99 5.37 -23.06
N THR A 352 11.93 5.16 -22.16
CA THR A 352 13.34 4.99 -22.47
C THR A 352 13.86 3.71 -21.85
N GLU A 353 14.28 2.73 -22.65
CA GLU A 353 14.83 1.48 -22.15
C GLU A 353 16.14 1.70 -21.39
N GLY A 354 16.34 0.92 -20.32
CA GLY A 354 17.55 1.03 -19.51
C GLY A 354 17.53 0.10 -18.29
N ASP A 355 18.65 0.07 -17.59
CA ASP A 355 18.77 -0.57 -16.28
C ASP A 355 18.74 0.53 -15.20
N TYR A 356 17.62 0.67 -14.52
CA TYR A 356 17.32 1.78 -13.62
C TYR A 356 17.32 1.39 -12.13
N ILE A 357 17.21 0.11 -11.82
CA ILE A 357 16.99 -0.37 -10.45
C ILE A 357 18.10 0.07 -9.52
N ASN A 358 17.75 0.73 -8.41
CA ASN A 358 18.67 1.18 -7.36
C ASN A 358 19.76 2.17 -7.85
N LYS A 359 19.53 2.87 -8.96
CA LYS A 359 20.43 3.93 -9.42
C LYS A 359 20.03 5.29 -8.85
N PRO A 360 21.00 6.20 -8.60
CA PRO A 360 20.68 7.56 -8.18
C PRO A 360 19.78 8.25 -9.22
N SER A 361 18.90 9.15 -8.75
CA SER A 361 18.11 9.98 -9.66
C SER A 361 19.03 10.72 -10.62
N ILE A 362 18.74 10.64 -11.91
CA ILE A 362 19.38 11.51 -12.90
C ILE A 362 18.87 12.92 -12.58
N LYS A 363 19.81 13.83 -12.30
CA LYS A 363 19.50 15.24 -11.98
C LYS A 363 18.91 15.94 -13.19
#